data_adc448548e63551e0fad884ed288edc7
#
_entry.id   adc448548e63551e0fad884ed288edc7
#
_cell.length_a   1.000
_cell.length_b   1.000
_cell.length_c   1.000
_cell.angle_alpha   90.00
_cell.angle_beta   90.00
_cell.angle_gamma   90.00
#
_symmetry.space_group_name_H-M   'P 1'
#
loop_
_entity.id
_entity.type
_entity.pdbx_description
1 polymer ?
#
loop_
_entity_poly.entity_id
_entity_poly.type
_entity_poly.pdbx_seq_one_letter_code
_entity_poly.pdbx_strand_id
1 'polypeptide(L)'
;DADAEEKPGKLYTMCGNKPTEVSELFAGDIGAIAKLGSTKTGDTLSTKNTPITYSRTDYSVPYTYMRYKTLTKGDEDKVSQALQKMMAEDVTLRAVNDSENRQSLLYGMGDQHLEIAASKLAARYKVEIKLETPKVAFRETIRKKSDVDTKYKKQSGGHGQYGHVKMRFEPSGDLETPYVFEEEVVGGAVPKNYFPAVEKGLQDSVVKGPLAGYPVVGVKAVLYDGSYHPVDSSEMAFKTATIQAFKKGFMEAGPVLLEPIASLKVTVPDDYTGDVMGDLNKRRGRVLGMTPVSGGKQIIEADIPMTGLFGYCTVRSEERRV
;
A
#
# COMPACT_ATOMS: atom_id res chain seq x y z
N ASP A 1 22.56 20.95 7.52
CA ASP A 1 22.31 19.79 6.63
C ASP A 1 21.52 20.17 5.37
N ALA A 2 20.76 21.28 5.38
CA ALA A 2 19.87 21.65 4.30
C ALA A 2 20.34 22.90 3.51
N ASP A 3 21.55 23.39 3.71
CA ASP A 3 22.08 24.65 3.15
C ASP A 3 21.12 25.86 3.28
N ALA A 4 20.28 25.85 4.32
CA ALA A 4 19.30 26.87 4.59
C ALA A 4 19.79 27.82 5.69
N GLU A 5 19.70 29.12 5.45
CA GLU A 5 19.97 30.13 6.49
C GLU A 5 18.70 30.34 7.34
N GLU A 6 18.84 30.16 8.66
CA GLU A 6 17.78 30.46 9.61
C GLU A 6 18.20 31.66 10.46
N LYS A 7 17.24 32.55 10.72
CA LYS A 7 17.45 33.62 11.71
C LYS A 7 16.79 33.17 13.01
N PRO A 8 17.60 32.73 14.00
CA PRO A 8 17.05 32.38 15.30
C PRO A 8 16.40 33.61 15.91
N GLY A 9 15.20 33.43 16.45
CA GLY A 9 14.53 34.47 17.20
C GLY A 9 15.09 34.54 18.64
N LYS A 10 14.18 34.64 19.61
CA LYS A 10 14.54 34.60 21.01
C LYS A 10 14.97 33.21 21.45
N LEU A 11 15.94 33.15 22.34
CA LEU A 11 16.38 31.93 22.97
C LEU A 11 15.64 31.73 24.30
N TYR A 12 15.31 30.49 24.61
CA TYR A 12 14.61 30.13 25.83
C TYR A 12 15.27 28.91 26.49
N THR A 13 15.25 28.91 27.84
CA THR A 13 15.35 27.66 28.60
C THR A 13 13.96 27.23 29.04
N MET A 14 13.73 25.92 29.15
CA MET A 14 12.44 25.37 29.46
C MET A 14 12.43 24.72 30.85
N CYS A 15 11.45 25.10 31.69
CA CYS A 15 11.15 24.41 32.93
C CYS A 15 9.73 23.86 32.85
N GLY A 16 9.59 22.58 32.51
CA GLY A 16 8.31 21.98 32.12
C GLY A 16 7.73 22.70 30.90
N ASN A 17 6.58 23.33 31.04
CA ASN A 17 5.91 24.08 29.96
C ASN A 17 6.15 25.62 30.04
N LYS A 18 7.00 26.08 30.92
CA LYS A 18 7.28 27.51 31.11
C LYS A 18 8.59 27.91 30.43
N PRO A 19 8.55 28.72 29.34
CA PRO A 19 9.71 29.25 28.69
C PRO A 19 10.26 30.45 29.49
N THR A 20 11.57 30.48 29.74
CA THR A 20 12.29 31.64 30.28
C THR A 20 13.22 32.14 29.21
N GLU A 21 13.08 33.44 28.81
CA GLU A 21 13.93 34.06 27.81
C GLU A 21 15.35 34.25 28.36
N VAL A 22 16.35 33.86 27.57
CA VAL A 22 17.78 34.02 27.92
C VAL A 22 18.53 34.69 26.77
N SER A 23 19.61 35.39 27.10
CA SER A 23 20.45 36.09 26.11
C SER A 23 21.43 35.15 25.40
N GLU A 24 21.87 34.11 26.08
CA GLU A 24 22.86 33.16 25.59
C GLU A 24 22.65 31.76 26.15
N LEU A 25 23.18 30.76 25.47
CA LEU A 25 23.25 29.36 25.87
C LEU A 25 24.71 28.90 25.78
N PHE A 26 25.16 28.13 26.76
CA PHE A 26 26.53 27.61 26.81
C PHE A 26 26.61 26.18 26.27
N ALA A 27 27.82 25.73 25.96
CA ALA A 27 28.06 24.34 25.55
C ALA A 27 27.59 23.37 26.66
N GLY A 28 26.72 22.44 26.29
CA GLY A 28 26.07 21.50 27.21
C GLY A 28 24.66 21.92 27.64
N ASP A 29 24.24 23.16 27.35
CA ASP A 29 22.88 23.61 27.66
C ASP A 29 21.86 23.05 26.69
N ILE A 30 20.61 22.91 27.19
CA ILE A 30 19.42 22.57 26.39
C ILE A 30 18.54 23.82 26.30
N GLY A 31 18.40 24.34 25.11
CA GLY A 31 17.59 25.52 24.82
C GLY A 31 16.46 25.27 23.82
N ALA A 32 15.55 26.22 23.73
CA ALA A 32 14.50 26.20 22.74
C ALA A 32 14.52 27.46 21.85
N ILE A 33 14.27 27.28 20.58
CA ILE A 33 14.15 28.35 19.58
C ILE A 33 12.84 28.13 18.85
N ALA A 34 12.04 29.17 18.71
CA ALA A 34 10.77 29.11 18.00
C ALA A 34 10.88 29.63 16.57
N LYS A 35 9.96 29.20 15.71
CA LYS A 35 9.75 29.70 14.34
C LYS A 35 10.91 29.42 13.36
N LEU A 36 11.61 28.31 13.51
CA LEU A 36 12.50 27.83 12.47
C LEU A 36 11.67 27.21 11.34
N GLY A 37 11.94 27.59 10.10
CA GLY A 37 11.13 27.18 8.94
C GLY A 37 11.65 25.94 8.25
N SER A 38 12.97 25.78 8.18
CA SER A 38 13.64 24.71 7.41
C SER A 38 14.25 23.63 8.31
N THR A 39 14.51 23.94 9.58
CA THR A 39 15.18 23.03 10.52
C THR A 39 14.24 21.92 10.97
N LYS A 40 14.71 20.68 10.87
CA LYS A 40 13.98 19.47 11.26
C LYS A 40 14.69 18.75 12.40
N THR A 41 13.98 17.81 13.02
CA THR A 41 14.55 16.92 14.05
C THR A 41 15.78 16.18 13.51
N GLY A 42 16.88 16.26 14.24
CA GLY A 42 18.18 15.67 13.88
C GLY A 42 19.08 16.56 13.01
N ASP A 43 18.63 17.77 12.62
CA ASP A 43 19.48 18.71 11.89
C ASP A 43 20.46 19.43 12.84
N THR A 44 21.64 19.75 12.31
CA THR A 44 22.66 20.53 12.98
C THR A 44 22.54 21.99 12.60
N LEU A 45 22.55 22.88 13.59
CA LEU A 45 22.68 24.31 13.40
C LEU A 45 24.13 24.74 13.66
N SER A 46 24.74 25.46 12.74
CA SER A 46 26.11 25.96 12.86
C SER A 46 26.20 27.38 12.33
N THR A 47 27.27 28.08 12.70
CA THR A 47 27.54 29.40 12.13
C THR A 47 28.18 29.26 10.75
N LYS A 48 27.96 30.24 9.88
CA LYS A 48 28.53 30.25 8.52
C LYS A 48 30.08 30.20 8.54
N ASN A 49 30.71 30.78 9.56
CA ASN A 49 32.15 30.84 9.65
C ASN A 49 32.80 29.57 10.23
N THR A 50 32.03 28.75 10.93
CA THR A 50 32.47 27.49 11.53
C THR A 50 31.44 26.42 11.28
N PRO A 51 31.36 25.92 10.03
CA PRO A 51 30.38 24.89 9.68
C PRO A 51 30.74 23.57 10.38
N ILE A 52 29.85 23.07 11.21
CA ILE A 52 29.97 21.78 11.89
C ILE A 52 28.69 21.02 11.60
N THR A 53 28.80 19.74 11.24
CA THR A 53 27.68 18.86 11.07
C THR A 53 27.88 17.60 11.90
N TYR A 54 26.97 17.33 12.81
CA TYR A 54 26.94 16.06 13.55
C TYR A 54 26.31 14.95 12.72
N SER A 55 26.76 13.72 12.92
CA SER A 55 26.10 12.54 12.33
C SER A 55 24.66 12.43 12.81
N ARG A 56 23.74 12.18 11.88
CA ARG A 56 22.33 11.96 12.25
C ARG A 56 22.19 10.67 13.04
N THR A 57 21.30 10.71 14.02
CA THR A 57 20.90 9.50 14.74
C THR A 57 20.05 8.62 13.83
N ASP A 58 20.40 7.33 13.75
CA ASP A 58 19.59 6.34 13.07
C ASP A 58 18.38 5.99 13.94
N TYR A 59 17.22 6.47 13.54
CA TYR A 59 15.96 6.13 14.19
C TYR A 59 15.43 4.80 13.66
N SER A 60 14.79 4.04 14.54
CA SER A 60 14.11 2.81 14.13
C SER A 60 12.99 3.08 13.14
N VAL A 61 12.93 2.29 12.07
CA VAL A 61 11.86 2.37 11.08
C VAL A 61 10.57 1.82 11.70
N PRO A 62 9.44 2.54 11.62
CA PRO A 62 8.17 2.03 12.12
C PRO A 62 7.69 0.84 11.27
N TYR A 63 7.43 -0.29 11.91
CA TYR A 63 7.01 -1.54 11.27
C TYR A 63 5.56 -1.94 11.58
N THR A 64 4.94 -1.33 12.59
CA THR A 64 3.52 -1.53 12.88
C THR A 64 2.70 -0.44 12.22
N TYR A 65 1.57 -0.80 11.66
CA TYR A 65 0.68 0.17 11.05
C TYR A 65 -0.79 -0.22 11.22
N MET A 66 -1.64 0.80 11.31
CA MET A 66 -3.09 0.65 11.31
C MET A 66 -3.72 1.61 10.30
N ARG A 67 -4.85 1.23 9.77
CA ARG A 67 -5.69 2.13 9.00
C ARG A 67 -6.37 3.10 9.95
N TYR A 68 -6.44 4.37 9.57
CA TYR A 68 -7.23 5.34 10.32
C TYR A 68 -8.33 5.96 9.47
N LYS A 69 -9.39 6.34 10.15
CA LYS A 69 -10.49 7.13 9.59
C LYS A 69 -10.80 8.28 10.50
N THR A 70 -11.16 9.41 9.94
CA THR A 70 -11.76 10.54 10.70
C THR A 70 -13.13 10.13 11.22
N LEU A 71 -13.42 10.44 12.47
CA LEU A 71 -14.75 10.22 13.03
C LEU A 71 -15.75 11.26 12.55
N THR A 72 -15.30 12.51 12.42
CA THR A 72 -16.12 13.62 11.92
C THR A 72 -15.86 13.87 10.45
N LYS A 73 -16.89 13.85 9.64
CA LYS A 73 -16.79 14.17 8.20
C LYS A 73 -16.39 15.63 8.01
N GLY A 74 -15.37 15.87 7.19
CA GLY A 74 -14.84 17.20 6.90
C GLY A 74 -13.61 17.58 7.74
N ASP A 75 -13.16 16.72 8.67
CA ASP A 75 -11.94 16.95 9.45
C ASP A 75 -10.69 16.33 8.80
N GLU A 76 -10.79 15.77 7.58
CA GLU A 76 -9.70 15.08 6.89
C GLU A 76 -8.46 15.97 6.74
N ASP A 77 -8.66 17.24 6.33
CA ASP A 77 -7.57 18.20 6.16
C ASP A 77 -6.92 18.58 7.50
N LYS A 78 -7.74 18.77 8.54
CA LYS A 78 -7.24 19.07 9.89
C LYS A 78 -6.43 17.91 10.46
N VAL A 79 -6.88 16.67 10.28
CA VAL A 79 -6.15 15.45 10.68
C VAL A 79 -4.84 15.37 9.92
N SER A 80 -4.83 15.61 8.60
CA SER A 80 -3.62 15.60 7.79
C SER A 80 -2.60 16.62 8.27
N GLN A 81 -3.02 17.87 8.51
CA GLN A 81 -2.15 18.93 9.03
C GLN A 81 -1.64 18.63 10.45
N ALA A 82 -2.49 18.06 11.31
CA ALA A 82 -2.10 17.67 12.66
C ALA A 82 -1.05 16.53 12.63
N LEU A 83 -1.27 15.52 11.80
CA LEU A 83 -0.31 14.42 11.60
C LEU A 83 1.02 14.91 11.04
N GLN A 84 1.04 15.86 10.09
CA GLN A 84 2.27 16.45 9.59
C GLN A 84 3.09 17.13 10.70
N LYS A 85 2.43 17.85 11.61
CA LYS A 85 3.08 18.48 12.76
C LYS A 85 3.62 17.42 13.73
N MET A 86 2.85 16.35 13.99
CA MET A 86 3.29 15.26 14.86
C MET A 86 4.46 14.48 14.27
N MET A 87 4.49 14.25 12.97
CA MET A 87 5.63 13.61 12.27
C MET A 87 6.89 14.48 12.26
N ALA A 88 6.75 15.81 12.36
CA ALA A 88 7.88 16.70 12.54
C ALA A 88 8.47 16.62 13.96
N GLU A 89 7.63 16.34 14.98
CA GLU A 89 8.06 16.12 16.36
C GLU A 89 8.61 14.69 16.56
N ASP A 90 8.02 13.70 15.90
CA ASP A 90 8.32 12.27 16.07
C ASP A 90 8.60 11.62 14.71
N VAL A 91 9.86 11.40 14.41
CA VAL A 91 10.35 10.82 13.15
C VAL A 91 10.01 9.32 13.00
N THR A 92 9.58 8.67 14.07
CA THR A 92 9.13 7.27 14.06
C THR A 92 7.63 7.11 13.77
N LEU A 93 6.90 8.24 13.65
CA LEU A 93 5.51 8.28 13.21
C LEU A 93 5.44 8.62 11.73
N ARG A 94 4.66 7.86 10.95
CA ARG A 94 4.51 8.10 9.51
C ARG A 94 3.06 7.89 9.07
N ALA A 95 2.51 8.87 8.37
CA ALA A 95 1.21 8.75 7.72
C ALA A 95 1.37 8.58 6.21
N VAL A 96 0.67 7.60 5.63
CA VAL A 96 0.73 7.26 4.20
C VAL A 96 -0.68 7.12 3.67
N ASN A 97 -0.92 7.69 2.50
CA ASN A 97 -2.16 7.46 1.77
C ASN A 97 -1.96 6.31 0.77
N ASP A 98 -2.61 5.18 1.03
CA ASP A 98 -2.64 4.02 0.16
C ASP A 98 -3.78 4.17 -0.85
N SER A 99 -3.45 4.69 -2.04
CA SER A 99 -4.39 4.94 -3.12
C SER A 99 -5.00 3.65 -3.69
N GLU A 100 -4.26 2.56 -3.66
CA GLU A 100 -4.68 1.26 -4.19
C GLU A 100 -5.87 0.70 -3.40
N ASN A 101 -5.76 0.65 -2.08
CA ASN A 101 -6.82 0.14 -1.21
C ASN A 101 -7.78 1.24 -0.72
N ARG A 102 -7.56 2.48 -1.17
CA ARG A 102 -8.32 3.66 -0.76
C ARG A 102 -8.42 3.74 0.77
N GLN A 103 -7.27 3.80 1.41
CA GLN A 103 -7.15 3.88 2.86
C GLN A 103 -5.98 4.77 3.27
N SER A 104 -6.10 5.37 4.44
CA SER A 104 -5.03 6.12 5.08
C SER A 104 -4.41 5.26 6.18
N LEU A 105 -3.09 5.12 6.16
CA LEU A 105 -2.32 4.28 7.07
C LEU A 105 -1.48 5.16 7.99
N LEU A 106 -1.46 4.81 9.28
CA LEU A 106 -0.61 5.40 10.29
C LEU A 106 0.38 4.34 10.77
N TYR A 107 1.67 4.59 10.56
CA TYR A 107 2.78 3.73 10.98
C TYR A 107 3.37 4.24 12.29
N GLY A 108 3.78 3.32 13.15
CA GLY A 108 4.43 3.60 14.44
C GLY A 108 5.24 2.41 14.93
N MET A 109 5.86 2.57 16.10
CA MET A 109 6.73 1.56 16.71
C MET A 109 5.97 0.41 17.38
N GLY A 110 4.65 0.56 17.54
CA GLY A 110 3.78 -0.44 18.18
C GLY A 110 2.37 0.12 18.37
N ASP A 111 1.43 -0.74 18.78
CA ASP A 111 0.02 -0.37 18.92
C ASP A 111 -0.18 0.74 19.95
N GLN A 112 0.53 0.68 21.09
CA GLN A 112 0.48 1.75 22.08
C GLN A 112 0.95 3.10 21.53
N HIS A 113 1.97 3.10 20.66
CA HIS A 113 2.43 4.33 20.01
C HIS A 113 1.33 4.94 19.13
N LEU A 114 0.62 4.10 18.35
CA LEU A 114 -0.48 4.55 17.51
C LEU A 114 -1.68 5.06 18.32
N GLU A 115 -2.00 4.42 19.45
CA GLU A 115 -3.06 4.86 20.38
C GLU A 115 -2.70 6.20 21.04
N ILE A 116 -1.45 6.39 21.46
CA ILE A 116 -0.96 7.66 22.00
C ILE A 116 -1.03 8.75 20.92
N ALA A 117 -0.67 8.44 19.67
CA ALA A 117 -0.80 9.38 18.57
C ALA A 117 -2.27 9.80 18.35
N ALA A 118 -3.21 8.86 18.38
CA ALA A 118 -4.65 9.16 18.30
C ALA A 118 -5.13 10.01 19.49
N SER A 119 -4.67 9.70 20.71
CA SER A 119 -4.99 10.49 21.91
C SER A 119 -4.43 11.92 21.82
N LYS A 120 -3.22 12.10 21.30
CA LYS A 120 -2.62 13.45 21.07
C LYS A 120 -3.40 14.23 20.02
N LEU A 121 -3.92 13.59 18.95
CA LEU A 121 -4.78 14.25 17.97
C LEU A 121 -6.05 14.80 18.64
N ALA A 122 -6.71 14.02 19.47
CA ALA A 122 -7.91 14.45 20.20
C ALA A 122 -7.60 15.56 21.21
N ALA A 123 -6.55 15.39 22.02
CA ALA A 123 -6.22 16.33 23.11
C ALA A 123 -5.71 17.69 22.60
N ARG A 124 -4.74 17.68 21.67
CA ARG A 124 -4.03 18.89 21.21
C ARG A 124 -4.70 19.56 20.01
N TYR A 125 -5.20 18.77 19.07
CA TYR A 125 -5.71 19.28 17.78
C TYR A 125 -7.23 19.24 17.67
N LYS A 126 -7.93 18.66 18.67
CA LYS A 126 -9.39 18.56 18.71
C LYS A 126 -9.99 17.84 17.49
N VAL A 127 -9.27 16.85 17.00
CA VAL A 127 -9.71 15.96 15.93
C VAL A 127 -9.56 14.50 16.36
N GLU A 128 -10.53 13.69 16.02
CA GLU A 128 -10.59 12.29 16.44
C GLU A 128 -10.47 11.36 15.24
N ILE A 129 -9.70 10.30 15.42
CA ILE A 129 -9.55 9.23 14.44
C ILE A 129 -9.89 7.88 15.08
N LYS A 130 -10.38 6.96 14.26
CA LYS A 130 -10.56 5.55 14.62
C LYS A 130 -9.49 4.74 13.95
N LEU A 131 -8.75 3.96 14.73
CA LEU A 131 -7.80 2.98 14.24
C LEU A 131 -8.52 1.67 13.92
N GLU A 132 -8.26 1.11 12.74
CA GLU A 132 -8.87 -0.14 12.26
C GLU A 132 -7.81 -1.01 11.60
N THR A 133 -8.07 -2.33 11.51
CA THR A 133 -7.21 -3.25 10.74
C THR A 133 -7.10 -2.79 9.29
N PRO A 134 -5.89 -2.69 8.73
CA PRO A 134 -5.69 -2.32 7.34
C PRO A 134 -6.32 -3.30 6.36
N LYS A 135 -6.71 -2.82 5.20
CA LYS A 135 -7.07 -3.68 4.07
C LYS A 135 -5.80 -4.23 3.44
N VAL A 136 -5.85 -5.45 3.01
CA VAL A 136 -4.75 -6.11 2.28
C VAL A 136 -4.97 -5.99 0.77
N ALA A 137 -3.90 -5.74 0.04
CA ALA A 137 -3.91 -5.62 -1.41
C ALA A 137 -3.95 -7.00 -2.08
N PHE A 138 -5.11 -7.63 -2.09
CA PHE A 138 -5.30 -8.87 -2.85
C PHE A 138 -5.25 -8.61 -4.35
N ARG A 139 -4.96 -9.68 -5.12
CA ARG A 139 -5.08 -9.73 -6.58
C ARG A 139 -5.95 -10.89 -6.99
N GLU A 140 -6.50 -10.82 -8.20
CA GLU A 140 -7.20 -11.93 -8.81
C GLU A 140 -6.38 -12.49 -9.98
N THR A 141 -6.40 -13.81 -10.17
CA THR A 141 -5.81 -14.47 -11.32
C THR A 141 -6.58 -15.72 -11.67
N ILE A 142 -6.22 -16.37 -12.78
CA ILE A 142 -6.84 -17.59 -13.27
C ILE A 142 -5.84 -18.76 -13.26
N ARG A 143 -6.35 -19.98 -13.10
CA ARG A 143 -5.53 -21.21 -13.08
C ARG A 143 -5.64 -22.06 -14.32
N LYS A 144 -6.72 -21.88 -15.06
CA LYS A 144 -7.06 -22.73 -16.22
C LYS A 144 -7.25 -21.86 -17.45
N LYS A 145 -7.22 -22.52 -18.59
CA LYS A 145 -7.61 -21.93 -19.86
C LYS A 145 -9.13 -21.95 -20.02
N SER A 146 -9.69 -20.91 -20.62
CA SER A 146 -11.10 -20.84 -21.03
C SER A 146 -11.21 -20.29 -22.44
N ASP A 147 -12.22 -20.72 -23.16
CA ASP A 147 -12.59 -20.18 -24.47
C ASP A 147 -14.04 -19.68 -24.40
N VAL A 148 -14.26 -18.44 -24.81
CA VAL A 148 -15.59 -17.83 -24.76
C VAL A 148 -15.96 -17.19 -26.08
N ASP A 149 -17.19 -17.44 -26.47
CA ASP A 149 -17.88 -16.78 -27.57
C ASP A 149 -18.91 -15.81 -26.99
N THR A 150 -18.76 -14.50 -27.28
CA THR A 150 -19.61 -13.46 -26.70
C THR A 150 -20.06 -12.46 -27.75
N LYS A 151 -21.37 -12.34 -27.87
CA LYS A 151 -22.06 -11.39 -28.77
C LYS A 151 -22.75 -10.31 -27.94
N TYR A 152 -22.37 -9.07 -28.15
CA TYR A 152 -23.13 -7.93 -27.66
C TYR A 152 -24.01 -7.39 -28.79
N LYS A 153 -25.32 -7.54 -28.64
CA LYS A 153 -26.31 -7.02 -29.57
C LYS A 153 -27.36 -6.23 -28.81
N LYS A 154 -27.51 -4.95 -29.15
CA LYS A 154 -28.55 -4.10 -28.59
C LYS A 154 -29.23 -3.36 -29.75
N GLN A 155 -30.55 -3.44 -29.81
CA GLN A 155 -31.36 -2.77 -30.80
C GLN A 155 -32.47 -1.98 -30.09
N SER A 156 -32.38 -0.64 -30.14
CA SER A 156 -33.30 0.24 -29.42
C SER A 156 -33.82 1.36 -30.36
N GLY A 157 -34.30 0.99 -31.55
CA GLY A 157 -34.77 1.94 -32.57
C GLY A 157 -33.64 2.64 -33.32
N GLY A 158 -33.64 2.64 -34.65
CA GLY A 158 -32.59 3.22 -35.48
C GLY A 158 -31.34 2.33 -35.61
N HIS A 159 -30.14 2.90 -35.54
CA HIS A 159 -28.87 2.15 -35.56
C HIS A 159 -28.74 1.25 -34.35
N GLY A 160 -28.49 -0.05 -34.59
CA GLY A 160 -28.18 -1.03 -33.54
C GLY A 160 -26.75 -0.92 -33.02
N GLN A 161 -26.42 -1.70 -32.00
CA GLN A 161 -25.06 -1.92 -31.52
C GLN A 161 -24.73 -3.40 -31.68
N TYR A 162 -23.60 -3.70 -32.34
CA TYR A 162 -23.15 -5.05 -32.58
C TYR A 162 -21.64 -5.19 -32.31
N GLY A 163 -21.27 -6.11 -31.47
CA GLY A 163 -19.87 -6.51 -31.25
C GLY A 163 -19.84 -8.01 -30.94
N HIS A 164 -19.01 -8.76 -31.64
CA HIS A 164 -18.86 -10.19 -31.43
C HIS A 164 -17.38 -10.54 -31.36
N VAL A 165 -16.94 -11.10 -30.24
CA VAL A 165 -15.58 -11.53 -30.00
C VAL A 165 -15.57 -12.98 -29.54
N LYS A 166 -14.62 -13.77 -30.07
CA LYS A 166 -14.22 -15.05 -29.51
C LYS A 166 -12.85 -14.91 -28.93
N MET A 167 -12.76 -15.14 -27.64
CA MET A 167 -11.54 -14.90 -26.88
C MET A 167 -11.16 -16.11 -26.06
N ARG A 168 -9.86 -16.32 -25.96
CA ARG A 168 -9.22 -17.30 -25.10
C ARG A 168 -8.52 -16.60 -23.97
N PHE A 169 -8.73 -17.06 -22.75
CA PHE A 169 -8.04 -16.59 -21.56
C PHE A 169 -7.22 -17.71 -20.98
N GLU A 170 -5.96 -17.44 -20.67
CA GLU A 170 -5.04 -18.41 -20.08
C GLU A 170 -4.06 -17.73 -19.11
N PRO A 171 -3.47 -18.45 -18.12
CA PRO A 171 -2.44 -17.88 -17.27
C PRO A 171 -1.25 -17.41 -18.11
N SER A 172 -0.77 -16.18 -17.89
CA SER A 172 0.42 -15.67 -18.60
C SER A 172 1.73 -16.22 -18.05
N GLY A 173 1.73 -16.73 -16.80
CA GLY A 173 2.95 -17.12 -16.08
C GLY A 173 3.72 -15.98 -15.43
N ASP A 174 3.36 -14.73 -15.72
CA ASP A 174 3.94 -13.53 -15.14
C ASP A 174 2.87 -12.81 -14.29
N LEU A 175 3.08 -12.75 -12.97
CA LEU A 175 2.17 -12.10 -12.02
C LEU A 175 2.49 -10.60 -11.81
N GLU A 176 3.57 -10.10 -12.39
CA GLU A 176 3.92 -8.67 -12.33
C GLU A 176 3.09 -7.86 -13.33
N THR A 177 2.72 -8.49 -14.45
CA THR A 177 1.94 -7.86 -15.51
C THR A 177 0.45 -8.15 -15.35
N PRO A 178 -0.44 -7.14 -15.37
CA PRO A 178 -1.87 -7.37 -15.26
C PRO A 178 -2.43 -8.29 -16.33
N TYR A 179 -2.12 -7.99 -17.60
CA TYR A 179 -2.55 -8.82 -18.73
C TYR A 179 -1.56 -8.71 -19.91
N VAL A 180 -1.61 -9.73 -20.77
CA VAL A 180 -0.99 -9.72 -22.10
C VAL A 180 -2.12 -9.88 -23.11
N PHE A 181 -2.17 -9.01 -24.13
CA PHE A 181 -3.14 -9.10 -25.21
C PHE A 181 -2.47 -9.58 -26.49
N GLU A 182 -3.02 -10.59 -27.11
CA GLU A 182 -2.59 -11.11 -28.42
C GLU A 182 -3.74 -11.18 -29.39
N GLU A 183 -3.44 -11.02 -30.68
CA GLU A 183 -4.38 -11.13 -31.78
C GLU A 183 -3.99 -12.29 -32.70
N GLU A 184 -4.92 -13.21 -32.93
CA GLU A 184 -4.76 -14.36 -33.82
C GLU A 184 -5.89 -14.40 -34.87
N VAL A 185 -6.53 -13.27 -35.15
CA VAL A 185 -7.69 -13.20 -36.06
C VAL A 185 -7.29 -13.47 -37.50
N VAL A 186 -7.88 -14.48 -38.11
CA VAL A 186 -7.65 -14.84 -39.52
C VAL A 186 -8.83 -14.42 -40.41
N GLY A 187 -8.52 -14.02 -41.65
CA GLY A 187 -9.58 -13.72 -42.66
C GLY A 187 -10.36 -12.43 -42.42
N GLY A 188 -9.93 -11.55 -41.50
CA GLY A 188 -10.60 -10.26 -41.26
C GLY A 188 -11.97 -10.37 -40.59
N ALA A 189 -12.22 -11.46 -39.86
CA ALA A 189 -13.48 -11.69 -39.14
C ALA A 189 -13.79 -10.53 -38.17
N VAL A 190 -12.79 -9.95 -37.54
CA VAL A 190 -12.86 -8.68 -36.82
C VAL A 190 -11.90 -7.69 -37.50
N PRO A 191 -12.41 -6.54 -37.99
CA PRO A 191 -11.55 -5.50 -38.58
C PRO A 191 -10.52 -4.94 -37.59
N LYS A 192 -9.29 -4.72 -38.04
CA LYS A 192 -8.16 -4.27 -37.20
C LYS A 192 -8.42 -2.96 -36.44
N ASN A 193 -9.25 -2.08 -37.00
CA ASN A 193 -9.62 -0.82 -36.34
C ASN A 193 -10.38 -1.02 -35.02
N TYR A 194 -10.95 -2.21 -34.75
CA TYR A 194 -11.62 -2.53 -33.48
C TYR A 194 -10.70 -3.18 -32.44
N PHE A 195 -9.49 -3.61 -32.79
CA PHE A 195 -8.56 -4.22 -31.85
C PHE A 195 -8.21 -3.29 -30.67
N PRO A 196 -7.95 -1.98 -30.86
CA PRO A 196 -7.75 -1.07 -29.74
C PRO A 196 -8.96 -0.96 -28.80
N ALA A 197 -10.19 -1.12 -29.33
CA ALA A 197 -11.40 -1.11 -28.52
C ALA A 197 -11.55 -2.38 -27.68
N VAL A 198 -11.14 -3.53 -28.23
CA VAL A 198 -11.07 -4.81 -27.50
C VAL A 198 -10.05 -4.69 -26.37
N GLU A 199 -8.86 -4.18 -26.64
CA GLU A 199 -7.81 -3.99 -25.62
C GLU A 199 -8.24 -3.02 -24.52
N LYS A 200 -8.88 -1.89 -24.85
CA LYS A 200 -9.49 -1.00 -23.87
C LYS A 200 -10.53 -1.67 -22.99
N GLY A 201 -11.30 -2.60 -23.55
CA GLY A 201 -12.24 -3.43 -22.80
C GLY A 201 -11.57 -4.32 -21.78
N LEU A 202 -10.41 -4.90 -22.11
CA LEU A 202 -9.56 -5.66 -21.19
C LEU A 202 -8.97 -4.75 -20.12
N GLN A 203 -8.39 -3.59 -20.49
CA GLN A 203 -7.82 -2.63 -19.55
C GLN A 203 -8.82 -2.22 -18.47
N ASP A 204 -10.05 -1.90 -18.84
CA ASP A 204 -11.09 -1.55 -17.88
C ASP A 204 -11.47 -2.74 -16.99
N SER A 205 -11.42 -3.95 -17.53
CA SER A 205 -11.85 -5.17 -16.83
C SER A 205 -10.83 -5.65 -15.80
N VAL A 206 -9.53 -5.49 -16.07
CA VAL A 206 -8.46 -5.93 -15.16
C VAL A 206 -8.30 -5.04 -13.92
N VAL A 207 -8.78 -3.81 -13.97
CA VAL A 207 -8.75 -2.89 -12.83
C VAL A 207 -9.61 -3.39 -11.66
N LYS A 208 -10.72 -4.06 -12.01
CA LYS A 208 -11.67 -4.60 -11.03
C LYS A 208 -12.13 -5.98 -11.45
N GLY A 209 -11.46 -6.99 -10.92
CA GLY A 209 -11.73 -8.39 -11.24
C GLY A 209 -13.14 -8.85 -10.89
N PRO A 210 -13.66 -9.85 -11.61
CA PRO A 210 -15.04 -10.30 -11.45
C PRO A 210 -15.28 -11.23 -10.26
N LEU A 211 -14.22 -11.75 -9.60
CA LEU A 211 -14.36 -12.68 -8.47
C LEU A 211 -14.70 -11.94 -7.16
N ALA A 212 -13.91 -10.96 -6.77
CA ALA A 212 -14.05 -10.23 -5.51
C ALA A 212 -13.83 -8.72 -5.66
N GLY A 213 -13.53 -8.24 -6.87
CA GLY A 213 -13.34 -6.84 -7.21
C GLY A 213 -11.93 -6.32 -7.00
N TYR A 214 -10.94 -7.21 -6.83
CA TYR A 214 -9.53 -6.84 -6.77
C TYR A 214 -8.90 -6.74 -8.17
N PRO A 215 -7.80 -6.00 -8.34
CA PRO A 215 -7.10 -5.96 -9.61
C PRO A 215 -6.65 -7.34 -10.07
N VAL A 216 -6.76 -7.57 -11.38
CA VAL A 216 -6.36 -8.84 -12.01
C VAL A 216 -4.90 -8.79 -12.42
N VAL A 217 -4.19 -9.89 -12.27
CA VAL A 217 -2.80 -10.07 -12.71
C VAL A 217 -2.62 -11.44 -13.37
N GLY A 218 -1.63 -11.53 -14.25
CA GLY A 218 -1.18 -12.81 -14.79
C GLY A 218 -2.13 -13.44 -15.80
N VAL A 219 -2.86 -12.65 -16.57
CA VAL A 219 -3.82 -13.14 -17.56
C VAL A 219 -3.35 -12.84 -18.99
N LYS A 220 -3.28 -13.87 -19.83
CA LYS A 220 -3.11 -13.71 -21.27
C LYS A 220 -4.47 -13.82 -21.92
N ALA A 221 -4.84 -12.82 -22.72
CA ALA A 221 -6.08 -12.73 -23.46
C ALA A 221 -5.79 -12.73 -24.95
N VAL A 222 -6.32 -13.71 -25.68
CA VAL A 222 -6.14 -13.87 -27.12
C VAL A 222 -7.45 -13.68 -27.83
N LEU A 223 -7.53 -12.69 -28.74
CA LEU A 223 -8.63 -12.54 -29.67
C LEU A 223 -8.32 -13.36 -30.91
N TYR A 224 -9.07 -14.44 -31.15
CA TYR A 224 -8.79 -15.35 -32.27
C TYR A 224 -9.85 -15.35 -33.37
N ASP A 225 -11.10 -14.94 -33.06
CA ASP A 225 -12.20 -14.90 -34.03
C ASP A 225 -13.28 -13.92 -33.56
N GLY A 226 -14.29 -13.71 -34.40
CA GLY A 226 -15.43 -12.87 -34.08
C GLY A 226 -16.29 -12.60 -35.34
N SER A 227 -17.10 -11.56 -35.28
CA SER A 227 -17.77 -11.03 -36.47
C SER A 227 -18.17 -9.57 -36.26
N TYR A 228 -18.34 -8.85 -37.34
CA TYR A 228 -18.81 -7.47 -37.32
C TYR A 228 -20.05 -7.29 -38.21
N HIS A 229 -20.79 -6.24 -37.98
CA HIS A 229 -21.88 -5.80 -38.80
C HIS A 229 -21.54 -4.45 -39.44
N PRO A 230 -21.66 -4.30 -40.79
CA PRO A 230 -21.20 -3.10 -41.48
C PRO A 230 -21.79 -1.77 -40.97
N VAL A 231 -23.01 -1.82 -40.43
CA VAL A 231 -23.74 -0.62 -39.98
C VAL A 231 -23.78 -0.49 -38.46
N ASP A 232 -23.94 -1.61 -37.73
CA ASP A 232 -24.21 -1.58 -36.28
C ASP A 232 -22.97 -1.80 -35.42
N SER A 233 -21.82 -2.15 -36.01
CA SER A 233 -20.56 -2.31 -35.26
C SER A 233 -19.93 -0.99 -34.94
N SER A 234 -19.47 -0.85 -33.70
CA SER A 234 -18.78 0.31 -33.18
C SER A 234 -17.71 -0.08 -32.17
N GLU A 235 -16.74 0.78 -31.93
CA GLU A 235 -15.70 0.60 -30.89
C GLU A 235 -16.34 0.32 -29.53
N MET A 236 -17.40 1.04 -29.18
CA MET A 236 -18.12 0.85 -27.92
C MET A 236 -18.77 -0.52 -27.82
N ALA A 237 -19.32 -1.04 -28.93
CA ALA A 237 -19.94 -2.37 -28.96
C ALA A 237 -18.89 -3.47 -28.77
N PHE A 238 -17.72 -3.37 -29.43
CA PHE A 238 -16.61 -4.30 -29.24
C PHE A 238 -16.02 -4.21 -27.83
N LYS A 239 -15.82 -3.01 -27.30
CA LYS A 239 -15.40 -2.80 -25.91
C LYS A 239 -16.35 -3.48 -24.93
N THR A 240 -17.66 -3.31 -25.10
CA THR A 240 -18.67 -3.92 -24.24
C THR A 240 -18.70 -5.44 -24.38
N ALA A 241 -18.60 -5.96 -25.62
CA ALA A 241 -18.50 -7.40 -25.87
C ALA A 241 -17.27 -8.01 -25.17
N THR A 242 -16.13 -7.31 -25.21
CA THR A 242 -14.90 -7.76 -24.53
C THR A 242 -15.03 -7.78 -23.01
N ILE A 243 -15.65 -6.75 -22.41
CA ILE A 243 -15.90 -6.72 -20.96
C ILE A 243 -16.77 -7.91 -20.55
N GLN A 244 -17.81 -8.25 -21.34
CA GLN A 244 -18.66 -9.41 -21.08
C GLN A 244 -17.90 -10.73 -21.28
N ALA A 245 -17.10 -10.84 -22.35
CA ALA A 245 -16.24 -11.98 -22.63
C ALA A 245 -15.25 -12.23 -21.50
N PHE A 246 -14.56 -11.16 -21.03
CA PHE A 246 -13.64 -11.24 -19.92
C PHE A 246 -14.33 -11.74 -18.66
N LYS A 247 -15.45 -11.15 -18.28
CA LYS A 247 -16.18 -11.55 -17.08
C LYS A 247 -16.59 -13.04 -17.12
N LYS A 248 -17.08 -13.52 -18.25
CA LYS A 248 -17.47 -14.93 -18.46
C LYS A 248 -16.24 -15.84 -18.44
N GLY A 249 -15.25 -15.54 -19.28
CA GLY A 249 -14.05 -16.36 -19.46
C GLY A 249 -13.20 -16.42 -18.19
N PHE A 250 -13.07 -15.32 -17.48
CA PHE A 250 -12.36 -15.27 -16.21
C PHE A 250 -12.97 -16.21 -15.16
N MET A 251 -14.31 -16.21 -15.04
CA MET A 251 -15.01 -17.09 -14.10
C MET A 251 -14.93 -18.57 -14.49
N GLU A 252 -14.93 -18.90 -15.79
CA GLU A 252 -14.77 -20.26 -16.30
C GLU A 252 -13.33 -20.76 -16.18
N ALA A 253 -12.34 -19.85 -16.16
CA ALA A 253 -10.92 -20.17 -16.07
C ALA A 253 -10.41 -20.55 -14.66
N GLY A 254 -11.30 -20.78 -13.70
CA GLY A 254 -10.94 -21.14 -12.33
C GLY A 254 -10.22 -20.00 -11.59
N PRO A 255 -10.93 -18.90 -11.34
CA PRO A 255 -10.35 -17.72 -10.69
C PRO A 255 -9.94 -18.01 -9.24
N VAL A 256 -8.86 -17.35 -8.81
CA VAL A 256 -8.33 -17.43 -7.44
C VAL A 256 -7.89 -16.07 -6.96
N LEU A 257 -7.90 -15.90 -5.62
CA LEU A 257 -7.30 -14.75 -4.97
C LEU A 257 -5.84 -15.03 -4.66
N LEU A 258 -4.99 -14.04 -4.94
CA LEU A 258 -3.60 -13.99 -4.51
C LEU A 258 -3.51 -13.06 -3.32
N GLU A 259 -2.85 -13.53 -2.26
CA GLU A 259 -2.55 -12.78 -1.06
C GLU A 259 -1.08 -12.33 -1.12
N PRO A 260 -0.76 -11.06 -0.80
CA PRO A 260 0.63 -10.63 -0.76
C PRO A 260 1.38 -11.31 0.38
N ILE A 261 2.58 -11.76 0.10
CA ILE A 261 3.47 -12.41 1.04
C ILE A 261 4.54 -11.41 1.47
N ALA A 262 4.75 -11.28 2.77
CA ALA A 262 5.81 -10.47 3.34
C ALA A 262 7.00 -11.33 3.73
N SER A 263 8.21 -10.86 3.45
CA SER A 263 9.43 -11.42 4.01
C SER A 263 9.67 -10.85 5.41
N LEU A 264 9.72 -11.73 6.38
CA LEU A 264 9.84 -11.40 7.80
C LEU A 264 11.19 -11.87 8.35
N LYS A 265 11.88 -11.00 9.09
CA LYS A 265 13.06 -11.33 9.88
C LYS A 265 12.78 -11.05 11.35
N VAL A 266 12.90 -12.08 12.18
CA VAL A 266 12.66 -11.99 13.61
C VAL A 266 13.94 -12.35 14.36
N THR A 267 14.48 -11.40 15.13
CA THR A 267 15.64 -11.65 16.00
C THR A 267 15.14 -11.97 17.40
N VAL A 268 15.48 -13.15 17.90
CA VAL A 268 15.04 -13.66 19.21
C VAL A 268 16.18 -14.33 19.95
N PRO A 269 16.17 -14.37 21.31
CA PRO A 269 17.05 -15.24 22.07
C PRO A 269 16.82 -16.72 21.70
N ASP A 270 17.86 -17.54 21.84
CA ASP A 270 17.83 -18.97 21.45
C ASP A 270 16.67 -19.74 22.12
N ASP A 271 16.38 -19.44 23.37
CA ASP A 271 15.33 -20.11 24.16
C ASP A 271 13.92 -19.93 23.57
N TYR A 272 13.66 -18.86 22.83
CA TYR A 272 12.34 -18.56 22.25
C TYR A 272 12.19 -18.95 20.78
N THR A 273 13.21 -19.59 20.20
CA THR A 273 13.20 -19.96 18.77
C THR A 273 12.05 -20.89 18.42
N GLY A 274 11.80 -21.90 19.28
CA GLY A 274 10.72 -22.87 19.08
C GLY A 274 9.32 -22.23 19.09
N ASP A 275 9.08 -21.33 20.04
CA ASP A 275 7.79 -20.64 20.19
C ASP A 275 7.50 -19.73 18.99
N VAL A 276 8.53 -19.01 18.53
CA VAL A 276 8.42 -18.16 17.33
C VAL A 276 8.09 -18.98 16.10
N MET A 277 8.78 -20.10 15.89
CA MET A 277 8.50 -20.99 14.76
C MET A 277 7.08 -21.56 14.82
N GLY A 278 6.63 -21.93 16.01
CA GLY A 278 5.26 -22.42 16.26
C GLY A 278 4.21 -21.37 15.92
N ASP A 279 4.42 -20.11 16.35
CA ASP A 279 3.50 -19.01 16.05
C ASP A 279 3.50 -18.65 14.55
N LEU A 280 4.66 -18.59 13.91
CA LEU A 280 4.76 -18.34 12.46
C LEU A 280 4.00 -19.41 11.66
N ASN A 281 4.14 -20.68 12.04
CA ASN A 281 3.41 -21.78 11.40
C ASN A 281 1.88 -21.65 11.58
N LYS A 282 1.40 -21.28 12.78
CA LYS A 282 -0.03 -21.02 13.03
C LYS A 282 -0.57 -19.89 12.15
N ARG A 283 0.27 -18.90 11.82
CA ARG A 283 -0.06 -17.78 10.95
C ARG A 283 0.14 -18.07 9.45
N ARG A 284 0.29 -19.34 9.08
CA ARG A 284 0.54 -19.77 7.69
C ARG A 284 1.89 -19.29 7.13
N GLY A 285 2.82 -18.95 8.02
CA GLY A 285 4.18 -18.57 7.63
C GLY A 285 5.01 -19.78 7.22
N ARG A 286 5.91 -19.58 6.28
CA ARG A 286 6.91 -20.55 5.83
C ARG A 286 8.28 -20.11 6.32
N VAL A 287 8.85 -20.84 7.28
CA VAL A 287 10.23 -20.59 7.73
C VAL A 287 11.21 -20.99 6.62
N LEU A 288 12.07 -20.07 6.23
CA LEU A 288 13.07 -20.25 5.17
C LEU A 288 14.43 -20.65 5.74
N GLY A 289 14.80 -20.11 6.91
CA GLY A 289 16.07 -20.37 7.54
C GLY A 289 16.22 -19.74 8.91
N MET A 290 17.29 -20.12 9.59
CA MET A 290 17.71 -19.57 10.87
C MET A 290 19.20 -19.31 10.84
N THR A 291 19.61 -18.14 11.34
CA THR A 291 21.02 -17.74 11.38
C THR A 291 21.38 -17.32 12.79
N PRO A 292 22.35 -17.98 13.44
CA PRO A 292 22.82 -17.56 14.75
C PRO A 292 23.55 -16.23 14.65
N VAL A 293 23.33 -15.37 15.65
CA VAL A 293 24.02 -14.08 15.80
C VAL A 293 24.63 -13.95 17.19
N SER A 294 25.55 -13.00 17.35
CA SER A 294 26.24 -12.80 18.62
C SER A 294 25.27 -12.53 19.77
N GLY A 295 25.62 -12.99 20.97
CA GLY A 295 24.85 -12.74 22.20
C GLY A 295 23.70 -13.72 22.43
N GLY A 296 23.81 -15.00 21.98
CA GLY A 296 22.81 -16.04 22.23
C GLY A 296 21.46 -15.73 21.59
N LYS A 297 21.49 -15.24 20.35
CA LYS A 297 20.30 -14.88 19.58
C LYS A 297 20.29 -15.56 18.22
N GLN A 298 19.10 -15.74 17.66
CA GLN A 298 18.86 -16.25 16.30
C GLN A 298 18.07 -15.24 15.48
N ILE A 299 18.37 -15.16 14.19
CA ILE A 299 17.51 -14.51 13.20
C ILE A 299 16.72 -15.61 12.49
N ILE A 300 15.40 -15.55 12.59
CA ILE A 300 14.48 -16.42 11.87
C ILE A 300 14.00 -15.66 10.66
N GLU A 301 14.19 -16.23 9.47
CA GLU A 301 13.67 -15.70 8.22
C GLU A 301 12.46 -16.52 7.77
N ALA A 302 11.37 -15.84 7.43
CA ALA A 302 10.13 -16.50 7.03
C ALA A 302 9.36 -15.65 6.01
N ASP A 303 8.65 -16.34 5.12
CA ASP A 303 7.61 -15.76 4.29
C ASP A 303 6.27 -15.94 4.98
N ILE A 304 5.50 -14.86 5.10
CA ILE A 304 4.21 -14.89 5.81
C ILE A 304 3.15 -14.09 5.04
N PRO A 305 1.92 -14.62 4.92
CA PRO A 305 0.81 -13.85 4.36
C PRO A 305 0.56 -12.57 5.16
N MET A 306 0.38 -11.45 4.47
CA MET A 306 0.19 -10.12 5.12
C MET A 306 -0.95 -10.11 6.13
N THR A 307 -2.02 -10.87 5.89
CA THR A 307 -3.12 -11.00 6.87
C THR A 307 -2.70 -11.65 8.18
N GLY A 308 -1.66 -12.49 8.16
CA GLY A 308 -1.08 -13.12 9.34
C GLY A 308 -0.21 -12.20 10.20
N LEU A 309 0.23 -11.05 9.65
CA LEU A 309 1.10 -10.12 10.36
C LEU A 309 0.36 -9.13 11.27
N PHE A 310 -0.95 -8.95 11.09
CA PHE A 310 -1.70 -8.03 11.93
C PHE A 310 -1.66 -8.48 13.40
N GLY A 311 -1.28 -7.53 14.28
CA GLY A 311 -1.11 -7.77 15.70
C GLY A 311 0.08 -8.67 16.07
N TYR A 312 0.94 -9.07 15.13
CA TYR A 312 2.09 -9.93 15.41
C TYR A 312 3.04 -9.31 16.44
N CYS A 313 3.37 -8.03 16.28
CA CYS A 313 4.29 -7.33 17.19
C CYS A 313 3.72 -7.22 18.61
N THR A 314 2.41 -7.03 18.76
CA THR A 314 1.73 -6.89 20.04
C THR A 314 1.71 -8.21 20.79
N VAL A 315 1.28 -9.28 20.15
CA VAL A 315 1.29 -10.64 20.74
C VAL A 315 2.69 -11.03 21.19
N ARG A 316 3.71 -10.78 20.37
CA ARG A 316 5.11 -11.02 20.72
C ARG A 316 5.59 -10.22 21.94
N SER A 317 5.08 -8.99 22.12
CA SER A 317 5.40 -8.16 23.28
C SER A 317 4.72 -8.65 24.55
N GLU A 318 3.52 -9.20 24.45
CA GLU A 318 2.77 -9.73 25.58
C GLU A 318 3.35 -11.07 26.10
N GLU A 319 3.81 -11.96 25.23
CA GLU A 319 4.49 -13.19 25.60
C GLU A 319 5.80 -12.96 26.39
N ARG A 320 6.39 -11.78 26.30
CA ARG A 320 7.56 -11.37 27.11
C ARG A 320 7.22 -10.86 28.50
N ARG A 321 5.95 -10.71 28.86
CA ARG A 321 5.50 -10.17 30.17
C ARG A 321 5.16 -11.25 31.18
N VAL A 322 5.45 -12.51 30.89
CA VAL A 322 5.30 -13.64 31.84
C VAL A 322 6.63 -13.96 32.47
#